data_d020ad643c705fb11749df03fc3ae97d
#
_entry.id   d020ad643c705fb11749df03fc3ae97d
#
_cell.length_a   1.000
_cell.length_b   1.000
_cell.length_c   1.000
_cell.angle_alpha   90.00
_cell.angle_beta   90.00
_cell.angle_gamma   90.00
#
_symmetry.space_group_name_H-M   'P 1'
#
loop_
_entity.id
_entity.type
_entity.pdbx_description
1 polymer ?
#
loop_
_entity_poly.entity_id
_entity_poly.type
_entity_poly.pdbx_seq_one_letter_code
_entity_poly.pdbx_strand_id
1 'polypeptide(L)'
;MTPPHTLSRRAWLGALTLPWLVGGCSTPLPIVPPPAGDADAAARLRESADAHGLDAYRAIRDINVSYSGEWRPLVNRIQPEVVDQGFRGSSQERLIPGAGVVAQAYTGSMGRKQVVWRRGSGTSGDLGEVAVWVNGVASNNAAARDASALVAEGYGLFLLGPLWLADRGLRAQMAGTERVDGRVCDVVEVWLTPGLGRVASDRVALCIDRVDKLTRRVRFTLEGFVSTQGAVAEVDTFEHERRFGVTWPMRSYERIVHPLRLPAHDWRITGLDVNRGYSATDLRGAEFAGAAAPPARPL
;
A
#
# COMPACT_ATOMS: atom_id res chain seq x y z
N MET A 1 35.78 28.83 74.80
CA MET A 1 35.00 29.38 73.67
C MET A 1 35.63 28.89 72.37
N THR A 2 35.15 27.81 71.84
CA THR A 2 35.60 27.19 70.59
C THR A 2 34.48 27.25 69.55
N PRO A 3 34.69 27.68 68.32
CA PRO A 3 33.66 27.74 67.32
C PRO A 3 33.46 26.39 66.65
N PRO A 4 32.25 26.11 66.12
CA PRO A 4 31.90 24.81 65.58
C PRO A 4 32.37 24.63 64.12
N HIS A 5 32.78 23.42 63.86
CA HIS A 5 33.18 22.94 62.53
C HIS A 5 31.97 22.82 61.59
N THR A 6 32.02 23.50 60.45
CA THR A 6 31.06 23.33 59.36
C THR A 6 31.46 22.15 58.52
N LEU A 7 30.61 21.10 58.46
CA LEU A 7 30.73 19.98 57.55
C LEU A 7 30.29 20.37 56.14
N SER A 8 31.24 20.31 55.23
CA SER A 8 31.00 20.44 53.81
C SER A 8 30.26 19.23 53.25
N ARG A 9 29.01 19.41 52.80
CA ARG A 9 28.27 18.40 52.00
C ARG A 9 28.78 18.40 50.59
N ARG A 10 29.64 17.45 50.21
CA ARG A 10 29.95 17.10 48.84
C ARG A 10 28.72 16.37 48.28
N ALA A 11 27.97 17.07 47.40
CA ALA A 11 26.93 16.49 46.58
C ALA A 11 27.57 15.58 45.52
N TRP A 12 27.32 14.30 45.59
CA TRP A 12 27.56 13.34 44.52
C TRP A 12 26.47 13.51 43.45
N LEU A 13 26.78 14.20 42.37
CA LEU A 13 26.00 14.14 41.13
C LEU A 13 26.36 12.86 40.41
N GLY A 14 25.62 11.78 40.72
CA GLY A 14 25.59 10.57 39.94
C GLY A 14 24.93 10.87 38.58
N ALA A 15 25.73 10.96 37.54
CA ALA A 15 25.23 11.01 36.18
C ALA A 15 24.57 9.66 35.84
N LEU A 16 23.25 9.61 35.91
CA LEU A 16 22.46 8.53 35.34
C LEU A 16 22.54 8.65 33.81
N THR A 17 23.49 7.92 33.24
CA THR A 17 23.48 7.64 31.80
C THR A 17 22.35 6.65 31.55
N LEU A 18 21.17 7.15 31.18
CA LEU A 18 20.14 6.32 30.58
C LEU A 18 20.72 5.73 29.26
N PRO A 19 20.72 4.41 29.11
CA PRO A 19 20.99 3.84 27.79
C PRO A 19 19.83 4.29 26.88
N TRP A 20 20.15 5.07 25.88
CA TRP A 20 19.25 5.34 24.78
C TRP A 20 18.97 3.97 24.11
N LEU A 21 17.83 3.39 24.41
CA LEU A 21 17.26 2.32 23.62
C LEU A 21 17.05 2.91 22.22
N VAL A 22 18.00 2.70 21.35
CA VAL A 22 17.84 2.90 19.93
C VAL A 22 16.88 1.80 19.46
N GLY A 23 15.60 2.03 19.76
CA GLY A 23 14.52 1.31 19.09
C GLY A 23 14.74 1.55 17.61
N GLY A 24 14.93 0.48 16.83
CA GLY A 24 15.15 0.56 15.40
C GLY A 24 14.05 1.41 14.76
N CYS A 25 14.33 2.70 14.58
CA CYS A 25 13.50 3.57 13.79
C CYS A 25 13.57 3.04 12.37
N SER A 26 12.45 2.57 11.85
CA SER A 26 12.35 2.32 10.41
C SER A 26 12.80 3.60 9.71
N THR A 27 13.79 3.48 8.83
CA THR A 27 14.24 4.63 8.06
C THR A 27 13.10 5.08 7.17
N PRO A 28 12.66 6.35 7.19
CA PRO A 28 11.68 6.84 6.24
C PRO A 28 12.19 6.58 4.82
N LEU A 29 11.26 6.40 3.88
CA LEU A 29 11.55 6.31 2.45
C LEU A 29 11.58 7.74 1.87
N PRO A 30 12.72 8.47 1.92
CA PRO A 30 12.74 9.81 1.34
C PRO A 30 12.56 9.72 -0.17
N ILE A 31 11.78 10.61 -0.75
CA ILE A 31 11.71 10.76 -2.20
C ILE A 31 13.03 11.39 -2.63
N VAL A 32 13.89 10.57 -3.21
CA VAL A 32 15.17 11.01 -3.79
C VAL A 32 15.14 10.78 -5.29
N PRO A 33 15.91 11.53 -6.08
CA PRO A 33 16.03 11.23 -7.50
C PRO A 33 16.38 9.76 -7.72
N PRO A 34 15.76 9.08 -8.70
CA PRO A 34 16.04 7.67 -8.94
C PRO A 34 17.52 7.49 -9.33
N PRO A 35 18.21 6.49 -8.78
CA PRO A 35 19.58 6.17 -9.17
C PRO A 35 19.63 5.68 -10.63
N ALA A 36 20.84 5.49 -11.14
CA ALA A 36 21.03 4.63 -12.32
C ALA A 36 20.46 3.24 -12.00
N GLY A 37 19.76 2.61 -12.94
CA GLY A 37 19.13 1.31 -12.70
C GLY A 37 20.16 0.26 -12.24
N ASP A 38 19.73 -0.61 -11.32
CA ASP A 38 20.50 -1.74 -10.81
C ASP A 38 19.98 -3.04 -11.45
N ALA A 39 20.84 -3.75 -12.18
CA ALA A 39 20.48 -4.97 -12.89
C ALA A 39 20.05 -6.09 -11.92
N ASP A 40 20.70 -6.20 -10.75
CA ASP A 40 20.35 -7.20 -9.74
C ASP A 40 18.98 -6.94 -9.13
N ALA A 41 18.66 -5.68 -8.89
CA ALA A 41 17.32 -5.28 -8.42
C ALA A 41 16.23 -5.57 -9.46
N ALA A 42 16.50 -5.26 -10.73
CA ALA A 42 15.58 -5.57 -11.82
C ALA A 42 15.37 -7.08 -11.98
N ALA A 43 16.44 -7.87 -11.89
CA ALA A 43 16.37 -9.33 -11.91
C ALA A 43 15.56 -9.87 -10.72
N ARG A 44 15.80 -9.36 -9.51
CA ARG A 44 15.07 -9.79 -8.30
C ARG A 44 13.58 -9.46 -8.38
N LEU A 45 13.24 -8.27 -8.89
CA LEU A 45 11.85 -7.87 -9.11
C LEU A 45 11.16 -8.81 -10.12
N ARG A 46 11.88 -9.16 -11.19
CA ARG A 46 11.38 -10.08 -12.22
C ARG A 46 11.20 -11.49 -11.67
N GLU A 47 12.17 -12.05 -10.94
CA GLU A 47 12.04 -13.35 -10.26
C GLU A 47 10.81 -13.40 -9.35
N SER A 48 10.56 -12.31 -8.62
CA SER A 48 9.38 -12.22 -7.77
C SER A 48 8.09 -12.19 -8.58
N ALA A 49 8.04 -11.43 -9.68
CA ALA A 49 6.88 -11.41 -10.56
C ALA A 49 6.61 -12.79 -11.18
N ASP A 50 7.64 -13.50 -11.61
CA ASP A 50 7.53 -14.86 -12.15
C ASP A 50 7.02 -15.86 -11.09
N ALA A 51 7.49 -15.77 -9.84
CA ALA A 51 7.01 -16.58 -8.72
C ALA A 51 5.53 -16.31 -8.39
N HIS A 52 5.11 -15.05 -8.54
CA HIS A 52 3.69 -14.69 -8.44
C HIS A 52 2.86 -15.10 -9.66
N GLY A 53 3.46 -15.54 -10.76
CA GLY A 53 2.76 -16.04 -11.95
C GLY A 53 2.56 -14.96 -13.04
N LEU A 54 3.62 -14.25 -13.39
CA LEU A 54 3.59 -13.11 -14.33
C LEU A 54 2.94 -13.46 -15.69
N ASP A 55 3.23 -14.62 -16.26
CA ASP A 55 2.66 -15.01 -17.55
C ASP A 55 1.14 -15.22 -17.49
N ALA A 56 0.66 -15.85 -16.40
CA ALA A 56 -0.78 -15.98 -16.17
C ALA A 56 -1.44 -14.62 -15.92
N TYR A 57 -0.77 -13.73 -15.17
CA TYR A 57 -1.25 -12.37 -14.91
C TYR A 57 -1.41 -11.56 -16.20
N ARG A 58 -0.48 -11.66 -17.14
CA ARG A 58 -0.55 -10.97 -18.43
C ARG A 58 -1.75 -11.40 -19.29
N ALA A 59 -2.26 -12.61 -19.06
CA ALA A 59 -3.47 -13.12 -19.72
C ALA A 59 -4.77 -12.66 -19.05
N ILE A 60 -4.70 -12.05 -17.86
CA ILE A 60 -5.85 -11.55 -17.13
C ILE A 60 -6.25 -10.17 -17.69
N ARG A 61 -7.48 -10.04 -18.14
CA ARG A 61 -8.04 -8.78 -18.65
C ARG A 61 -8.67 -7.93 -17.56
N ASP A 62 -9.39 -8.56 -16.65
CA ASP A 62 -10.01 -7.92 -15.50
C ASP A 62 -9.91 -8.81 -14.26
N ILE A 63 -9.84 -8.15 -13.08
CA ILE A 63 -9.80 -8.79 -11.77
C ILE A 63 -10.96 -8.24 -10.96
N ASN A 64 -11.67 -9.14 -10.28
CA ASN A 64 -12.74 -8.79 -9.35
C ASN A 64 -12.39 -9.34 -7.99
N VAL A 65 -12.38 -8.48 -6.98
CA VAL A 65 -12.04 -8.86 -5.63
C VAL A 65 -12.99 -8.21 -4.62
N SER A 66 -13.32 -8.94 -3.58
CA SER A 66 -14.08 -8.46 -2.43
C SER A 66 -13.23 -8.60 -1.18
N TYR A 67 -13.33 -7.63 -0.29
CA TYR A 67 -12.59 -7.59 0.95
C TYR A 67 -13.50 -7.49 2.17
N SER A 68 -13.02 -8.02 3.28
CA SER A 68 -13.51 -7.76 4.62
C SER A 68 -12.34 -7.37 5.51
N GLY A 69 -12.51 -6.40 6.38
CA GLY A 69 -11.42 -5.95 7.23
C GLY A 69 -11.83 -4.91 8.25
N GLU A 70 -10.89 -4.58 9.12
CA GLU A 70 -11.09 -3.63 10.20
C GLU A 70 -10.01 -2.56 10.22
N TRP A 71 -10.42 -1.30 10.17
CA TRP A 71 -9.58 -0.16 10.44
C TRP A 71 -9.47 0.09 11.93
N ARG A 72 -8.27 0.43 12.39
CA ARG A 72 -8.06 0.74 13.80
C ARG A 72 -8.64 2.10 14.16
N PRO A 73 -9.31 2.25 15.33
CA PRO A 73 -10.06 3.46 15.69
C PRO A 73 -9.25 4.75 15.66
N LEU A 74 -7.94 4.69 15.99
CA LEU A 74 -7.09 5.87 15.97
C LEU A 74 -6.89 6.38 14.53
N VAL A 75 -6.66 5.48 13.58
CA VAL A 75 -6.47 5.86 12.17
C VAL A 75 -7.77 6.41 11.59
N ASN A 76 -8.92 5.86 11.98
CA ASN A 76 -10.23 6.41 11.60
C ASN A 76 -10.38 7.90 12.01
N ARG A 77 -9.82 8.29 13.15
CA ARG A 77 -9.92 9.66 13.66
C ARG A 77 -8.95 10.62 12.97
N ILE A 78 -7.74 10.17 12.66
CA ILE A 78 -6.68 11.04 12.14
C ILE A 78 -6.69 11.12 10.61
N GLN A 79 -7.28 10.13 9.91
CA GLN A 79 -7.31 10.04 8.44
C GLN A 79 -8.67 9.56 7.92
N PRO A 80 -9.78 10.25 8.23
CA PRO A 80 -11.12 9.81 7.86
C PRO A 80 -11.31 9.72 6.33
N GLU A 81 -10.64 10.54 5.54
CA GLU A 81 -10.72 10.54 4.08
C GLU A 81 -10.03 9.32 3.45
N VAL A 82 -8.91 8.87 4.02
CA VAL A 82 -8.18 7.66 3.57
C VAL A 82 -8.92 6.41 3.99
N VAL A 83 -9.48 6.42 5.20
CA VAL A 83 -10.21 5.27 5.76
C VAL A 83 -11.60 5.12 5.17
N ASP A 84 -12.20 6.20 4.67
CA ASP A 84 -13.61 6.23 4.23
C ASP A 84 -14.58 5.83 5.36
N GLN A 85 -14.38 6.43 6.53
CA GLN A 85 -15.16 6.12 7.72
C GLN A 85 -16.67 6.17 7.43
N GLY A 86 -17.38 5.08 7.79
CA GLY A 86 -18.80 4.94 7.58
C GLY A 86 -19.22 4.40 6.21
N PHE A 87 -18.28 4.23 5.26
CA PHE A 87 -18.57 3.62 3.96
C PHE A 87 -18.06 2.18 3.84
N ARG A 88 -17.02 1.77 4.58
CA ARG A 88 -16.37 0.46 4.42
C ARG A 88 -17.00 -0.68 5.24
N GLY A 89 -18.32 -0.82 5.22
CA GLY A 89 -18.99 -2.03 5.73
C GLY A 89 -18.81 -3.22 4.79
N SER A 90 -18.79 -2.97 3.46
CA SER A 90 -18.35 -3.90 2.44
C SER A 90 -17.43 -3.19 1.45
N SER A 91 -16.47 -3.92 0.88
CA SER A 91 -15.49 -3.36 -0.05
C SER A 91 -15.33 -4.30 -1.24
N GLN A 92 -15.48 -3.74 -2.44
CA GLN A 92 -15.34 -4.46 -3.70
C GLN A 92 -14.47 -3.66 -4.64
N GLU A 93 -13.62 -4.34 -5.37
CA GLU A 93 -12.75 -3.71 -6.36
C GLU A 93 -12.78 -4.44 -7.69
N ARG A 94 -12.55 -3.69 -8.74
CA ARG A 94 -12.31 -4.20 -10.08
C ARG A 94 -11.10 -3.50 -10.65
N LEU A 95 -10.19 -4.30 -11.16
CA LEU A 95 -8.98 -3.80 -11.79
C LEU A 95 -8.99 -4.19 -13.27
N ILE A 96 -8.54 -3.26 -14.12
CA ILE A 96 -8.21 -3.53 -15.52
C ILE A 96 -6.70 -3.30 -15.67
N PRO A 97 -5.88 -4.34 -15.45
CA PRO A 97 -4.44 -4.18 -15.33
C PRO A 97 -3.80 -3.49 -16.54
N GLY A 98 -4.16 -3.93 -17.74
CA GLY A 98 -3.63 -3.37 -18.99
C GLY A 98 -3.99 -1.90 -19.24
N ALA A 99 -5.03 -1.37 -18.58
CA ALA A 99 -5.43 0.03 -18.67
C ALA A 99 -5.03 0.86 -17.44
N GLY A 100 -4.41 0.25 -16.43
CA GLY A 100 -4.07 0.90 -15.17
C GLY A 100 -5.31 1.46 -14.43
N VAL A 101 -6.47 0.79 -14.55
CA VAL A 101 -7.73 1.23 -13.94
C VAL A 101 -8.00 0.42 -12.69
N VAL A 102 -8.36 1.12 -11.61
CA VAL A 102 -8.87 0.55 -10.36
C VAL A 102 -10.20 1.22 -10.04
N ALA A 103 -11.25 0.43 -9.92
CA ALA A 103 -12.57 0.90 -9.52
C ALA A 103 -12.97 0.24 -8.20
N GLN A 104 -13.45 1.04 -7.24
CA GLN A 104 -13.80 0.62 -5.90
C GLN A 104 -15.25 0.99 -5.57
N ALA A 105 -15.95 0.09 -4.92
CA ALA A 105 -17.29 0.31 -4.41
C ALA A 105 -17.36 -0.07 -2.94
N TYR A 106 -17.73 0.88 -2.10
CA TYR A 106 -17.89 0.73 -0.66
C TYR A 106 -19.34 0.95 -0.28
N THR A 107 -19.83 0.16 0.66
CA THR A 107 -21.17 0.35 1.24
C THR A 107 -21.08 0.20 2.74
N GLY A 108 -21.63 1.16 3.47
CA GLY A 108 -21.60 1.19 4.93
C GLY A 108 -22.75 1.99 5.53
N SER A 109 -22.62 2.37 6.80
CA SER A 109 -23.67 3.09 7.55
C SER A 109 -23.99 4.48 6.99
N MET A 110 -23.03 5.13 6.30
CA MET A 110 -23.21 6.44 5.65
C MET A 110 -23.67 6.33 4.19
N GLY A 111 -23.94 5.12 3.71
CA GLY A 111 -24.39 4.87 2.36
C GLY A 111 -23.28 4.27 1.47
N ARG A 112 -23.20 4.73 0.24
CA ARG A 112 -22.35 4.18 -0.79
C ARG A 112 -21.31 5.19 -1.27
N LYS A 113 -20.03 4.76 -1.36
CA LYS A 113 -18.98 5.51 -2.04
C LYS A 113 -18.45 4.69 -3.21
N GLN A 114 -18.22 5.35 -4.34
CA GLN A 114 -17.61 4.75 -5.52
C GLN A 114 -16.42 5.58 -5.98
N VAL A 115 -15.39 4.90 -6.41
CA VAL A 115 -14.16 5.49 -6.92
C VAL A 115 -13.81 4.83 -8.24
N VAL A 116 -13.40 5.62 -9.21
CA VAL A 116 -12.73 5.12 -10.42
C VAL A 116 -11.43 5.88 -10.54
N TRP A 117 -10.33 5.16 -10.46
CA TRP A 117 -8.98 5.66 -10.63
C TRP A 117 -8.40 5.10 -11.92
N ARG A 118 -7.78 5.97 -12.72
CA ARG A 118 -6.95 5.61 -13.86
C ARG A 118 -5.57 6.21 -13.66
N ARG A 119 -4.56 5.37 -13.65
CA ARG A 119 -3.16 5.79 -13.58
C ARG A 119 -2.81 6.65 -14.80
N GLY A 120 -2.06 7.73 -14.56
CA GLY A 120 -1.49 8.54 -15.61
C GLY A 120 -0.30 7.87 -16.27
N SER A 121 0.11 8.42 -17.39
CA SER A 121 1.31 7.99 -18.12
C SER A 121 2.61 8.48 -17.47
N GLY A 122 2.55 9.47 -16.59
CA GLY A 122 3.71 10.16 -16.03
C GLY A 122 4.42 11.09 -17.02
N THR A 123 3.93 11.17 -18.26
CA THR A 123 4.45 12.07 -19.27
C THR A 123 3.66 13.38 -19.29
N SER A 124 4.35 14.49 -19.58
CA SER A 124 3.70 15.81 -19.73
C SER A 124 2.81 16.24 -18.56
N GLY A 125 3.11 15.75 -17.33
CA GLY A 125 2.32 16.08 -16.14
C GLY A 125 1.01 15.31 -16.00
N ASP A 126 0.77 14.29 -16.81
CA ASP A 126 -0.36 13.37 -16.65
C ASP A 126 -0.15 12.49 -15.41
N LEU A 127 -0.79 12.87 -14.31
CA LEU A 127 -0.76 12.17 -13.02
C LEU A 127 -1.91 11.19 -12.83
N GLY A 128 -2.79 11.07 -13.85
CA GLY A 128 -3.96 10.22 -13.79
C GLY A 128 -5.25 10.94 -13.42
N GLU A 129 -6.35 10.21 -13.54
CA GLU A 129 -7.70 10.71 -13.35
C GLU A 129 -8.40 9.96 -12.22
N VAL A 130 -9.11 10.69 -11.37
CA VAL A 130 -9.94 10.11 -10.31
C VAL A 130 -11.34 10.73 -10.36
N ALA A 131 -12.34 9.87 -10.32
CA ALA A 131 -13.73 10.25 -10.12
C ALA A 131 -14.28 9.56 -8.86
N VAL A 132 -15.02 10.32 -8.07
CA VAL A 132 -15.60 9.85 -6.80
C VAL A 132 -17.08 10.22 -6.77
N TRP A 133 -17.92 9.28 -6.34
CA TRP A 133 -19.34 9.49 -6.09
C TRP A 133 -19.67 9.06 -4.67
N VAL A 134 -20.51 9.86 -4.02
CA VAL A 134 -21.04 9.57 -2.69
C VAL A 134 -22.56 9.56 -2.82
N ASN A 135 -23.17 8.43 -2.51
CA ASN A 135 -24.61 8.22 -2.66
C ASN A 135 -25.15 8.61 -4.07
N GLY A 136 -24.38 8.26 -5.11
CA GLY A 136 -24.72 8.55 -6.51
C GLY A 136 -24.37 9.96 -6.98
N VAL A 137 -23.96 10.87 -6.08
CA VAL A 137 -23.61 12.25 -6.41
C VAL A 137 -22.11 12.39 -6.60
N ALA A 138 -21.69 12.98 -7.73
CA ALA A 138 -20.27 13.24 -8.01
C ALA A 138 -19.67 14.20 -6.97
N SER A 139 -18.50 13.83 -6.45
CA SER A 139 -17.79 14.64 -5.46
C SER A 139 -16.74 15.53 -6.14
N ASN A 140 -16.82 16.83 -5.85
CA ASN A 140 -15.82 17.82 -6.26
C ASN A 140 -14.80 18.13 -5.15
N ASN A 141 -14.85 17.43 -4.01
CA ASN A 141 -13.91 17.58 -2.92
C ASN A 141 -12.53 17.07 -3.34
N ALA A 142 -11.56 17.98 -3.47
CA ALA A 142 -10.22 17.66 -3.94
C ALA A 142 -9.50 16.67 -2.98
N ALA A 143 -9.61 16.89 -1.66
CA ALA A 143 -8.97 16.01 -0.67
C ALA A 143 -9.54 14.58 -0.73
N ALA A 144 -10.87 14.43 -0.84
CA ALA A 144 -11.49 13.13 -0.99
C ALA A 144 -11.09 12.43 -2.29
N ARG A 145 -10.88 13.19 -3.37
CA ARG A 145 -10.40 12.64 -4.66
C ARG A 145 -8.95 12.19 -4.58
N ASP A 146 -8.07 13.00 -4.00
CA ASP A 146 -6.66 12.67 -3.87
C ASP A 146 -6.45 11.47 -2.92
N ALA A 147 -7.14 11.44 -1.78
CA ALA A 147 -7.15 10.28 -0.88
C ALA A 147 -7.66 9.01 -1.59
N SER A 148 -8.74 9.13 -2.38
CA SER A 148 -9.30 7.99 -3.11
C SER A 148 -8.36 7.47 -4.19
N ALA A 149 -7.63 8.33 -4.90
CA ALA A 149 -6.62 7.93 -5.88
C ALA A 149 -5.46 7.17 -5.22
N LEU A 150 -4.96 7.69 -4.08
CA LEU A 150 -3.90 7.03 -3.30
C LEU A 150 -4.34 5.65 -2.82
N VAL A 151 -5.54 5.54 -2.27
CA VAL A 151 -6.11 4.28 -1.78
C VAL A 151 -6.27 3.28 -2.91
N ALA A 152 -6.85 3.68 -4.05
CA ALA A 152 -7.07 2.79 -5.18
C ALA A 152 -5.76 2.24 -5.76
N GLU A 153 -4.76 3.09 -5.99
CA GLU A 153 -3.43 2.66 -6.45
C GLU A 153 -2.74 1.76 -5.43
N GLY A 154 -2.83 2.12 -4.13
CA GLY A 154 -2.25 1.36 -3.03
C GLY A 154 -2.81 -0.06 -2.96
N TYR A 155 -4.12 -0.24 -3.01
CA TYR A 155 -4.73 -1.57 -2.99
C TYR A 155 -4.35 -2.41 -4.20
N GLY A 156 -4.26 -1.82 -5.41
CA GLY A 156 -3.72 -2.49 -6.58
C GLY A 156 -2.29 -3.00 -6.36
N LEU A 157 -1.45 -2.18 -5.74
CA LEU A 157 -0.07 -2.56 -5.41
C LEU A 157 -0.02 -3.66 -4.33
N PHE A 158 -0.86 -3.61 -3.30
CA PHE A 158 -0.87 -4.60 -2.21
C PHE A 158 -1.39 -5.96 -2.69
N LEU A 159 -2.38 -5.95 -3.58
CA LEU A 159 -2.95 -7.16 -4.16
C LEU A 159 -1.97 -7.85 -5.12
N LEU A 160 -1.30 -7.09 -5.97
CA LEU A 160 -0.54 -7.60 -7.10
C LEU A 160 0.98 -7.56 -6.88
N GLY A 161 1.46 -6.72 -5.95
CA GLY A 161 2.88 -6.61 -5.62
C GLY A 161 3.76 -6.39 -6.85
N PRO A 162 4.73 -7.30 -7.13
CA PRO A 162 5.64 -7.16 -8.24
C PRO A 162 4.96 -7.24 -9.61
N LEU A 163 3.80 -7.91 -9.70
CA LEU A 163 3.02 -7.98 -10.94
C LEU A 163 2.51 -6.61 -11.40
N TRP A 164 2.12 -5.74 -10.42
CA TRP A 164 1.67 -4.38 -10.70
C TRP A 164 2.77 -3.47 -11.24
N LEU A 165 4.03 -3.87 -11.05
CA LEU A 165 5.22 -3.10 -11.38
C LEU A 165 5.98 -3.64 -12.61
N ALA A 166 5.86 -4.94 -12.90
CA ALA A 166 6.75 -5.68 -13.78
C ALA A 166 6.91 -5.12 -15.20
N ASP A 167 5.81 -4.67 -15.80
CA ASP A 167 5.80 -4.22 -17.19
C ASP A 167 5.86 -2.68 -17.34
N ARG A 168 6.20 -1.96 -16.24
CA ARG A 168 6.23 -0.49 -16.23
C ARG A 168 7.60 0.12 -16.58
N GLY A 169 8.64 -0.70 -16.75
CA GLY A 169 9.99 -0.21 -17.06
C GLY A 169 10.60 0.68 -15.95
N LEU A 170 10.24 0.41 -14.69
CA LEU A 170 10.62 1.23 -13.55
C LEU A 170 12.08 1.01 -13.15
N ARG A 171 12.71 2.05 -12.62
CA ARG A 171 14.04 1.93 -12.01
C ARG A 171 13.93 1.26 -10.65
N ALA A 172 14.86 0.36 -10.37
CA ALA A 172 14.94 -0.36 -9.12
C ALA A 172 16.36 -0.37 -8.58
N GLN A 173 16.52 -0.54 -7.27
CA GLN A 173 17.80 -0.66 -6.57
C GLN A 173 17.70 -1.67 -5.43
N MET A 174 18.75 -2.44 -5.21
CA MET A 174 18.86 -3.27 -4.00
C MET A 174 19.11 -2.38 -2.78
N ALA A 175 18.30 -2.58 -1.73
CA ALA A 175 18.34 -1.78 -0.49
C ALA A 175 18.70 -2.65 0.74
N GLY A 176 19.38 -3.77 0.53
CA GLY A 176 19.82 -4.66 1.59
C GLY A 176 18.84 -5.80 1.89
N THR A 177 18.76 -6.19 3.15
CA THR A 177 17.95 -7.34 3.59
C THR A 177 17.19 -7.03 4.86
N GLU A 178 16.00 -7.62 5.01
CA GLU A 178 15.14 -7.48 6.17
C GLU A 178 14.53 -8.83 6.56
N ARG A 179 14.14 -8.99 7.83
CA ARG A 179 13.31 -10.12 8.26
C ARG A 179 11.85 -9.72 8.33
N VAL A 180 11.01 -10.45 7.61
CA VAL A 180 9.55 -10.29 7.64
C VAL A 180 8.95 -11.62 8.06
N ASP A 181 8.25 -11.64 9.20
CA ASP A 181 7.63 -12.86 9.76
C ASP A 181 8.60 -14.06 9.80
N GLY A 182 9.82 -13.82 10.31
CA GLY A 182 10.89 -14.84 10.43
C GLY A 182 11.63 -15.17 9.13
N ARG A 183 11.15 -14.74 7.98
CA ARG A 183 11.75 -14.98 6.65
C ARG A 183 12.78 -13.93 6.29
N VAL A 184 13.88 -14.33 5.71
CA VAL A 184 14.89 -13.39 5.20
C VAL A 184 14.50 -12.95 3.81
N CYS A 185 14.30 -11.65 3.66
CA CYS A 185 13.88 -11.03 2.41
C CYS A 185 14.98 -10.10 1.88
N ASP A 186 15.14 -10.07 0.56
CA ASP A 186 15.86 -9.01 -0.11
C ASP A 186 14.91 -7.80 -0.23
N VAL A 187 15.42 -6.60 0.04
CA VAL A 187 14.67 -5.35 -0.11
C VAL A 187 15.00 -4.73 -1.46
N VAL A 188 13.98 -4.58 -2.29
CA VAL A 188 14.07 -3.93 -3.60
C VAL A 188 13.28 -2.63 -3.56
N GLU A 189 13.96 -1.50 -3.67
CA GLU A 189 13.32 -0.20 -3.84
C GLU A 189 13.01 0.05 -5.31
N VAL A 190 11.83 0.58 -5.58
CA VAL A 190 11.33 0.87 -6.93
C VAL A 190 10.82 2.30 -6.99
N TRP A 191 11.24 3.05 -8.00
CA TRP A 191 10.80 4.43 -8.25
C TRP A 191 9.63 4.44 -9.22
N LEU A 192 8.51 4.93 -8.74
CA LEU A 192 7.26 5.04 -9.50
C LEU A 192 7.19 6.39 -10.21
N THR A 193 6.86 6.39 -11.48
CA THR A 193 6.54 7.58 -12.27
C THR A 193 5.36 7.24 -13.21
N PRO A 194 4.18 7.81 -12.99
CA PRO A 194 3.79 8.60 -11.83
C PRO A 194 3.83 7.79 -10.52
N GLY A 195 3.84 8.49 -9.39
CA GLY A 195 3.81 7.89 -8.05
C GLY A 195 2.42 7.36 -7.67
N LEU A 196 2.27 6.97 -6.42
CA LEU A 196 0.98 6.48 -5.91
C LEU A 196 -0.04 7.64 -5.82
N GLY A 197 -1.25 7.37 -6.30
CA GLY A 197 -2.26 8.42 -6.39
C GLY A 197 -1.87 9.49 -7.42
N ARG A 198 -1.91 10.77 -7.02
CA ARG A 198 -1.72 11.90 -7.93
C ARG A 198 -0.43 12.67 -7.68
N VAL A 199 0.68 11.96 -7.48
CA VAL A 199 2.01 12.57 -7.36
C VAL A 199 2.89 12.26 -8.58
N ALA A 200 3.81 13.17 -8.87
CA ALA A 200 4.69 13.03 -10.04
C ALA A 200 5.64 11.83 -9.93
N SER A 201 6.12 11.56 -8.72
CA SER A 201 6.99 10.42 -8.44
C SER A 201 6.84 9.97 -7.00
N ASP A 202 7.14 8.71 -6.75
CA ASP A 202 7.13 8.12 -5.42
C ASP A 202 8.15 6.99 -5.34
N ARG A 203 8.36 6.43 -4.17
CA ARG A 203 9.22 5.29 -3.96
C ARG A 203 8.53 4.24 -3.10
N VAL A 204 8.59 3.00 -3.54
CA VAL A 204 8.11 1.85 -2.78
C VAL A 204 9.25 0.87 -2.55
N ALA A 205 9.18 0.06 -1.50
CA ALA A 205 10.12 -1.03 -1.27
C ALA A 205 9.36 -2.35 -1.12
N LEU A 206 9.81 -3.37 -1.85
CA LEU A 206 9.28 -4.73 -1.75
C LEU A 206 10.28 -5.59 -0.98
N CYS A 207 9.82 -6.27 0.07
CA CYS A 207 10.59 -7.30 0.77
C CYS A 207 10.27 -8.66 0.13
N ILE A 208 11.20 -9.18 -0.64
CA ILE A 208 11.06 -10.40 -1.45
C ILE A 208 11.75 -11.55 -0.72
N ASP A 209 11.02 -12.60 -0.38
CA ASP A 209 11.54 -13.78 0.29
C ASP A 209 12.65 -14.45 -0.57
N ARG A 210 13.79 -14.76 0.05
CA ARG A 210 14.90 -15.38 -0.65
C ARG A 210 14.63 -16.81 -1.11
N VAL A 211 13.70 -17.51 -0.47
CA VAL A 211 13.42 -18.92 -0.74
C VAL A 211 12.38 -19.05 -1.86
N ASP A 212 11.17 -18.57 -1.64
CA ASP A 212 10.05 -18.75 -2.57
C ASP A 212 9.81 -17.55 -3.50
N LYS A 213 10.59 -16.48 -3.34
CA LYS A 213 10.54 -15.25 -4.14
C LYS A 213 9.22 -14.47 -4.03
N LEU A 214 8.33 -14.85 -3.11
CA LEU A 214 7.09 -14.10 -2.91
C LEU A 214 7.37 -12.79 -2.15
N THR A 215 6.64 -11.75 -2.50
CA THR A 215 6.67 -10.48 -1.76
C THR A 215 5.94 -10.65 -0.45
N ARG A 216 6.64 -10.36 0.67
CA ARG A 216 6.12 -10.48 2.05
C ARG A 216 5.70 -9.17 2.65
N ARG A 217 6.25 -8.07 2.14
CA ARG A 217 5.95 -6.71 2.59
C ARG A 217 6.10 -5.73 1.46
N VAL A 218 5.20 -4.77 1.42
CA VAL A 218 5.33 -3.55 0.63
C VAL A 218 5.43 -2.37 1.58
N ARG A 219 6.50 -1.57 1.47
CA ARG A 219 6.66 -0.30 2.19
C ARG A 219 6.46 0.83 1.19
N PHE A 220 5.72 1.86 1.57
CA PHE A 220 5.36 2.94 0.67
C PHE A 220 5.20 4.26 1.43
N THR A 221 5.26 5.36 0.71
CA THR A 221 4.97 6.69 1.24
C THR A 221 3.49 7.00 1.08
N LEU A 222 3.01 7.99 1.82
CA LEU A 222 1.65 8.52 1.72
C LEU A 222 1.66 9.95 1.17
N GLU A 223 2.59 10.24 0.25
CA GLU A 223 2.78 11.59 -0.34
C GLU A 223 1.62 12.03 -1.22
N GLY A 224 0.84 11.07 -1.75
CA GLY A 224 -0.30 11.34 -2.62
C GLY A 224 -1.48 12.07 -1.96
N PHE A 225 -1.41 12.32 -0.65
CA PHE A 225 -2.44 13.04 0.09
C PHE A 225 -1.82 13.97 1.12
N VAL A 226 -2.16 15.27 1.06
CA VAL A 226 -1.46 16.35 1.80
C VAL A 226 -1.38 16.10 3.31
N SER A 227 -2.44 15.59 3.94
CA SER A 227 -2.46 15.39 5.40
C SER A 227 -1.62 14.19 5.86
N THR A 228 -1.10 13.39 4.94
CA THR A 228 -0.25 12.22 5.20
C THR A 228 1.18 12.39 4.72
N GLN A 229 1.54 13.53 4.15
CA GLN A 229 2.89 13.78 3.63
C GLN A 229 3.95 13.51 4.69
N GLY A 230 5.04 12.85 4.29
CA GLY A 230 6.11 12.41 5.18
C GLY A 230 5.80 11.14 5.98
N ALA A 231 4.58 10.61 5.91
CA ALA A 231 4.28 9.33 6.52
C ALA A 231 4.75 8.17 5.63
N VAL A 232 5.17 7.08 6.30
CA VAL A 232 5.53 5.82 5.66
C VAL A 232 4.67 4.71 6.25
N ALA A 233 4.10 3.90 5.39
CA ALA A 233 3.32 2.73 5.77
C ALA A 233 3.96 1.43 5.25
N GLU A 234 3.61 0.33 5.89
CA GLU A 234 3.97 -1.02 5.48
C GLU A 234 2.72 -1.89 5.44
N VAL A 235 2.62 -2.71 4.41
CA VAL A 235 1.64 -3.78 4.31
C VAL A 235 2.37 -5.12 4.28
N ASP A 236 2.17 -5.94 5.28
CA ASP A 236 2.60 -7.34 5.29
C ASP A 236 1.53 -8.20 4.65
N THR A 237 1.98 -9.17 3.83
CA THR A 237 1.11 -10.08 3.08
C THR A 237 1.26 -11.52 3.57
N PHE A 238 0.14 -12.22 3.74
CA PHE A 238 0.05 -13.54 4.33
C PHE A 238 -0.87 -14.45 3.53
N GLU A 239 -0.87 -15.74 3.87
CA GLU A 239 -1.81 -16.73 3.35
C GLU A 239 -1.84 -16.72 1.81
N HIS A 240 -0.64 -16.88 1.21
CA HIS A 240 -0.52 -16.88 -0.24
C HIS A 240 -1.15 -18.12 -0.84
N GLU A 241 -2.11 -17.94 -1.76
CA GLU A 241 -2.78 -19.02 -2.46
C GLU A 241 -2.65 -18.85 -3.97
N ARG A 242 -2.44 -19.97 -4.67
CA ARG A 242 -2.39 -19.97 -6.14
C ARG A 242 -3.79 -20.19 -6.71
N ARG A 243 -4.30 -19.18 -7.44
CA ARG A 243 -5.60 -19.21 -8.15
C ARG A 243 -5.45 -18.56 -9.51
N PHE A 244 -6.12 -19.11 -10.53
CA PHE A 244 -6.06 -18.58 -11.91
C PHE A 244 -4.62 -18.44 -12.44
N GLY A 245 -3.70 -19.30 -12.00
CA GLY A 245 -2.29 -19.25 -12.38
C GLY A 245 -1.45 -18.18 -11.67
N VAL A 246 -2.07 -17.34 -10.83
CA VAL A 246 -1.44 -16.25 -10.05
C VAL A 246 -1.44 -16.59 -8.57
N THR A 247 -0.39 -16.20 -7.85
CA THR A 247 -0.28 -16.35 -6.39
C THR A 247 -0.70 -15.03 -5.71
N TRP A 248 -1.80 -15.09 -4.95
CA TRP A 248 -2.46 -13.95 -4.32
C TRP A 248 -2.23 -13.95 -2.81
N PRO A 249 -2.03 -12.78 -2.18
CA PRO A 249 -2.08 -12.66 -0.72
C PRO A 249 -3.54 -12.64 -0.27
N MET A 250 -3.97 -13.65 0.46
CA MET A 250 -5.37 -13.75 0.92
C MET A 250 -5.62 -12.93 2.18
N ARG A 251 -4.58 -12.53 2.90
CA ARG A 251 -4.63 -11.64 4.05
C ARG A 251 -3.53 -10.61 4.00
N SER A 252 -3.83 -9.39 4.43
CA SER A 252 -2.87 -8.29 4.53
C SER A 252 -3.04 -7.54 5.85
N TYR A 253 -1.94 -6.97 6.35
CA TYR A 253 -1.93 -6.17 7.56
C TYR A 253 -1.09 -4.93 7.37
N GLU A 254 -1.72 -3.77 7.54
CA GLU A 254 -1.11 -2.46 7.38
C GLU A 254 -0.78 -1.82 8.72
N ARG A 255 0.34 -1.13 8.76
CA ARG A 255 0.74 -0.24 9.84
C ARG A 255 1.46 0.99 9.30
N ILE A 256 1.29 2.09 9.97
CA ILE A 256 2.15 3.25 9.81
C ILE A 256 3.46 2.97 10.57
N VAL A 257 4.60 3.32 10.00
CA VAL A 257 5.93 3.12 10.61
C VAL A 257 6.69 4.41 10.83
N HIS A 258 6.28 5.48 10.16
CA HIS A 258 6.80 6.83 10.36
C HIS A 258 5.64 7.84 10.20
N PRO A 259 5.56 8.89 11.03
CA PRO A 259 6.45 9.26 12.15
C PRO A 259 6.25 8.40 13.41
N LEU A 260 5.13 7.72 13.57
CA LEU A 260 4.80 6.88 14.72
C LEU A 260 4.41 5.47 14.26
N ARG A 261 4.73 4.47 15.06
CA ARG A 261 4.26 3.10 14.82
C ARG A 261 2.82 2.95 15.28
N LEU A 262 1.91 2.80 14.31
CA LEU A 262 0.48 2.64 14.56
C LEU A 262 -0.07 1.50 13.70
N PRO A 263 -0.79 0.52 14.29
CA PRO A 263 -1.58 -0.42 13.51
C PRO A 263 -2.67 0.36 12.76
N ALA A 264 -2.87 0.03 11.48
CA ALA A 264 -3.80 0.76 10.63
C ALA A 264 -4.99 -0.10 10.17
N HIS A 265 -4.73 -1.16 9.45
CA HIS A 265 -5.77 -1.97 8.81
C HIS A 265 -5.39 -3.45 8.77
N ASP A 266 -6.35 -4.33 9.03
CA ASP A 266 -6.22 -5.79 8.83
C ASP A 266 -7.37 -6.22 7.94
N TRP A 267 -7.08 -6.87 6.78
CA TRP A 267 -8.11 -7.28 5.85
C TRP A 267 -7.81 -8.60 5.17
N ARG A 268 -8.88 -9.21 4.65
CA ARG A 268 -8.85 -10.48 3.93
C ARG A 268 -9.61 -10.38 2.63
N ILE A 269 -9.18 -11.13 1.63
CA ILE A 269 -9.94 -11.39 0.42
C ILE A 269 -11.07 -12.36 0.75
N THR A 270 -12.30 -11.95 0.49
CA THR A 270 -13.52 -12.77 0.70
C THR A 270 -14.09 -13.32 -0.59
N GLY A 271 -13.74 -12.72 -1.72
CA GLY A 271 -14.12 -13.18 -3.04
C GLY A 271 -13.08 -12.77 -4.07
N LEU A 272 -12.77 -13.65 -5.02
CA LEU A 272 -11.79 -13.40 -6.07
C LEU A 272 -12.17 -14.16 -7.33
N ASP A 273 -12.27 -13.47 -8.46
CA ASP A 273 -12.31 -14.06 -9.78
C ASP A 273 -11.68 -13.15 -10.84
N VAL A 274 -11.55 -13.63 -12.04
CA VAL A 274 -10.89 -12.93 -13.15
C VAL A 274 -11.65 -13.13 -14.46
N ASN A 275 -11.41 -12.24 -15.42
CA ASN A 275 -11.90 -12.38 -16.80
C ASN A 275 -13.43 -12.44 -16.92
N ARG A 276 -14.15 -11.60 -16.20
CA ARG A 276 -15.60 -11.42 -16.34
C ARG A 276 -16.01 -10.69 -17.62
N GLY A 277 -15.04 -10.10 -18.32
CA GLY A 277 -15.26 -9.36 -19.54
C GLY A 277 -15.52 -7.88 -19.34
N TYR A 278 -15.13 -7.31 -18.20
CA TYR A 278 -15.19 -5.86 -17.99
C TYR A 278 -14.11 -5.13 -18.77
N SER A 279 -14.49 -3.99 -19.33
CA SER A 279 -13.59 -3.01 -19.90
C SER A 279 -13.47 -1.77 -19.00
N ALA A 280 -12.48 -0.93 -19.26
CA ALA A 280 -12.36 0.35 -18.58
C ALA A 280 -13.58 1.26 -18.79
N THR A 281 -14.32 1.07 -19.89
CA THR A 281 -15.55 1.83 -20.19
C THR A 281 -16.71 1.40 -19.28
N ASP A 282 -16.81 0.11 -18.96
CA ASP A 282 -17.87 -0.42 -18.08
C ASP A 282 -17.72 0.02 -16.63
N LEU A 283 -16.52 0.46 -16.26
CA LEU A 283 -16.20 0.90 -14.90
C LEU A 283 -16.31 2.43 -14.73
N ARG A 284 -16.94 3.13 -15.65
CA ARG A 284 -17.16 4.57 -15.56
C ARG A 284 -18.48 4.88 -14.89
N GLY A 285 -18.48 5.89 -14.00
CA GLY A 285 -19.69 6.48 -13.45
C GLY A 285 -20.14 5.90 -12.12
N ALA A 286 -21.21 6.52 -11.62
CA ALA A 286 -21.78 6.25 -10.30
C ALA A 286 -22.48 4.88 -10.21
N GLU A 287 -22.84 4.31 -11.34
CA GLU A 287 -23.55 3.02 -11.44
C GLU A 287 -22.61 1.81 -11.44
N PHE A 288 -21.31 2.04 -11.26
CA PHE A 288 -20.38 0.93 -11.08
C PHE A 288 -20.87 0.05 -9.93
N ALA A 289 -21.64 -0.97 -10.28
CA ALA A 289 -22.08 -1.98 -9.34
C ALA A 289 -20.97 -3.00 -9.18
N GLY A 290 -20.25 -2.94 -8.07
CA GLY A 290 -19.46 -4.09 -7.68
C GLY A 290 -20.40 -5.26 -7.43
N ALA A 291 -20.65 -6.13 -8.41
CA ALA A 291 -21.14 -7.47 -8.06
C ALA A 291 -20.03 -8.12 -7.25
N ALA A 292 -20.34 -8.59 -6.04
CA ALA A 292 -19.38 -9.31 -5.22
C ALA A 292 -18.73 -10.42 -6.06
N ALA A 293 -17.41 -10.51 -6.03
CA ALA A 293 -16.74 -11.68 -6.57
C ALA A 293 -17.28 -12.90 -5.83
N PRO A 294 -17.68 -13.98 -6.52
CA PRO A 294 -18.16 -15.18 -5.85
C PRO A 294 -17.07 -15.67 -4.89
N PRO A 295 -17.47 -16.31 -3.76
CA PRO A 295 -16.52 -16.99 -2.91
C PRO A 295 -15.62 -17.85 -3.79
N ALA A 296 -14.32 -17.68 -3.64
CA ALA A 296 -13.41 -18.50 -4.43
C ALA A 296 -13.68 -19.96 -4.07
N ARG A 297 -14.15 -20.74 -5.02
CA ARG A 297 -14.32 -22.17 -4.82
C ARG A 297 -12.94 -22.75 -4.58
N PRO A 298 -12.75 -23.57 -3.52
CA PRO A 298 -11.55 -24.40 -3.44
C PRO A 298 -11.48 -25.25 -4.71
N LEU A 299 -10.30 -25.27 -5.31
CA LEU A 299 -9.99 -26.15 -6.45
C LEU A 299 -10.02 -27.61 -6.00
#